data_58cb8ff7ffdab48698a988e791d8e228
#
_entry.id   58cb8ff7ffdab48698a988e791d8e228
#
_cell.length_a   1.000
_cell.length_b   1.000
_cell.length_c   1.000
_cell.angle_alpha   90.00
_cell.angle_beta   90.00
_cell.angle_gamma   90.00
#
_symmetry.space_group_name_H-M   'P 1'
#
loop_
_entity.id
_entity.type
_entity.pdbx_description
1 polymer ?
#
loop_
_entity_poly.entity_id
_entity_poly.type
_entity_poly.pdbx_seq_one_letter_code
_entity_poly.pdbx_strand_id
1 'polypeptide(L)'
;MDADIFISLSHFKGHETTGFGGAIKNIGMGCGSRAGKKEQHTNGQPTIHEDMCRGCRRCMRECANNGLLFDEETKKMHIDGANCVGCGRCIGACNFDAIEFENWAATKDLNCRMAEYTKAVVDGRPNFHISLVVDVSPNCDCPVSYTHLRAHETTL
;
A
#
# COMPACT_ATOMS: atom_id res chain seq x y z
N MET A 1 1.81 -19.91 -9.67
CA MET A 1 3.29 -19.87 -9.75
C MET A 1 3.78 -21.30 -9.84
N ASP A 2 4.42 -21.64 -10.94
CA ASP A 2 4.88 -23.00 -11.25
C ASP A 2 6.39 -23.14 -10.94
N ALA A 3 6.83 -22.56 -9.82
CA ALA A 3 8.21 -22.63 -9.38
C ALA A 3 8.38 -23.77 -8.37
N ASP A 4 9.40 -24.60 -8.57
CA ASP A 4 9.72 -25.74 -7.72
C ASP A 4 10.35 -25.31 -6.39
N ILE A 5 11.10 -24.21 -6.40
CA ILE A 5 11.81 -23.65 -5.25
C ILE A 5 11.51 -22.16 -5.16
N PHE A 6 11.34 -21.66 -3.95
CA PHE A 6 11.14 -20.23 -3.69
C PHE A 6 12.28 -19.64 -2.87
N ILE A 7 13.00 -18.70 -3.44
CA ILE A 7 14.06 -17.96 -2.74
C ILE A 7 13.68 -16.48 -2.69
N SER A 8 13.68 -15.88 -1.50
CA SER A 8 13.46 -14.44 -1.37
C SER A 8 14.71 -13.73 -0.83
N LEU A 9 15.02 -12.59 -1.43
CA LEU A 9 16.00 -11.64 -0.94
C LEU A 9 15.26 -10.37 -0.55
N SER A 10 15.31 -9.99 0.72
CA SER A 10 14.56 -8.88 1.28
C SER A 10 15.47 -7.90 1.97
N HIS A 11 15.22 -6.60 1.82
CA HIS A 11 15.80 -5.57 2.66
C HIS A 11 14.91 -5.36 3.89
N PHE A 12 15.47 -5.46 5.09
CA PHE A 12 14.75 -5.22 6.33
C PHE A 12 14.62 -3.72 6.58
N LYS A 13 13.43 -3.26 6.96
CA LYS A 13 13.17 -1.86 7.27
C LYS A 13 12.02 -1.71 8.27
N GLY A 14 11.88 -0.52 8.88
CA GLY A 14 10.72 -0.18 9.68
C GLY A 14 9.45 -0.10 8.84
N HIS A 15 8.32 -0.06 9.51
CA HIS A 15 7.01 0.10 8.90
C HIS A 15 6.01 0.62 9.92
N GLU A 16 5.29 1.66 9.59
CA GLU A 16 4.42 2.42 10.50
C GLU A 16 3.29 1.54 11.07
N THR A 17 2.71 0.70 10.22
CA THR A 17 1.54 -0.12 10.61
C THR A 17 1.94 -1.51 11.09
N THR A 18 2.94 -2.16 10.48
CA THR A 18 3.28 -3.56 10.77
C THR A 18 4.47 -3.70 11.71
N GLY A 19 5.04 -2.58 12.18
CA GLY A 19 6.25 -2.52 12.98
C GLY A 19 7.51 -2.60 12.13
N PHE A 20 7.62 -3.61 11.26
CA PHE A 20 8.73 -3.77 10.32
C PHE A 20 8.29 -4.46 9.03
N GLY A 21 9.10 -4.34 7.99
CA GLY A 21 8.99 -5.05 6.73
C GLY A 21 10.22 -5.91 6.47
N GLY A 22 9.99 -7.15 6.07
CA GLY A 22 11.01 -8.13 5.73
C GLY A 22 10.45 -9.18 4.79
N ALA A 23 10.92 -10.42 4.85
CA ALA A 23 10.53 -11.48 3.93
C ALA A 23 9.01 -11.71 3.88
N ILE A 24 8.34 -11.80 5.02
CA ILE A 24 6.88 -12.03 5.09
C ILE A 24 6.14 -10.92 4.34
N LYS A 25 6.45 -9.66 4.62
CA LYS A 25 5.79 -8.54 3.95
C LYS A 25 6.09 -8.52 2.46
N ASN A 26 7.36 -8.72 2.07
CA ASN A 26 7.75 -8.75 0.66
C ASN A 26 7.04 -9.86 -0.13
N ILE A 27 6.91 -11.03 0.45
CA ILE A 27 6.24 -12.16 -0.20
C ILE A 27 4.73 -11.95 -0.21
N GLY A 28 4.12 -11.70 0.95
CA GLY A 28 2.67 -11.55 1.07
C GLY A 28 2.10 -10.44 0.20
N MET A 29 2.74 -9.27 0.21
CA MET A 29 2.33 -8.14 -0.64
C MET A 29 2.84 -8.26 -2.07
N GLY A 30 4.11 -8.62 -2.25
CA GLY A 30 4.76 -8.65 -3.57
C GLY A 30 4.18 -9.70 -4.50
N CYS A 31 3.90 -10.90 -3.99
CA CYS A 31 3.33 -12.00 -4.76
C CYS A 31 1.80 -11.96 -4.83
N GLY A 32 1.15 -11.10 -4.05
CA GLY A 32 -0.30 -10.93 -4.10
C GLY A 32 -0.77 -10.30 -5.41
N SER A 33 -1.89 -10.81 -5.96
CA SER A 33 -2.59 -10.15 -7.06
C SER A 33 -3.11 -8.78 -6.64
N ARG A 34 -3.61 -7.97 -7.59
CA ARG A 34 -4.24 -6.68 -7.26
C ARG A 34 -5.41 -6.86 -6.27
N ALA A 35 -6.24 -7.87 -6.49
CA ALA A 35 -7.35 -8.21 -5.59
C ALA A 35 -6.83 -8.65 -4.23
N GLY A 36 -5.81 -9.50 -4.17
CA GLY A 36 -5.20 -9.95 -2.95
C GLY A 36 -4.52 -8.81 -2.17
N LYS A 37 -3.84 -7.89 -2.85
CA LYS A 37 -3.30 -6.69 -2.20
C LYS A 37 -4.40 -5.82 -1.61
N LYS A 38 -5.50 -5.68 -2.32
CA LYS A 38 -6.70 -5.00 -1.81
C LYS A 38 -7.19 -5.71 -0.54
N GLU A 39 -7.44 -6.99 -0.59
CA GLU A 39 -7.92 -7.77 0.55
C GLU A 39 -7.02 -7.65 1.78
N GLN A 40 -5.71 -7.67 1.59
CA GLN A 40 -4.75 -7.49 2.69
C GLN A 40 -4.85 -6.11 3.35
N HIS A 41 -5.04 -5.05 2.55
CA HIS A 41 -5.07 -3.67 3.05
C HIS A 41 -6.45 -3.21 3.49
N THR A 42 -7.52 -3.81 3.00
CA THR A 42 -8.84 -3.26 3.19
C THR A 42 -9.59 -3.91 4.35
N ASN A 43 -9.80 -3.07 5.34
CA ASN A 43 -11.13 -2.96 5.91
C ASN A 43 -11.85 -1.71 5.36
N GLY A 44 -11.47 -1.20 4.19
CA GLY A 44 -12.13 -0.02 3.67
C GLY A 44 -11.51 0.58 2.41
N GLN A 45 -12.32 1.38 1.79
CA GLN A 45 -11.93 2.39 0.82
C GLN A 45 -11.54 3.65 1.59
N PRO A 46 -10.69 4.53 1.03
CA PRO A 46 -10.43 5.81 1.67
C PRO A 46 -11.70 6.66 1.72
N THR A 47 -11.80 7.50 2.72
CA THR A 47 -12.88 8.49 2.84
C THR A 47 -12.36 9.85 2.42
N ILE A 48 -13.24 10.67 1.83
CA ILE A 48 -12.95 12.05 1.46
C ILE A 48 -13.74 12.98 2.39
N HIS A 49 -13.02 13.81 3.14
CA HIS A 49 -13.60 14.88 3.94
C HIS A 49 -13.95 16.06 3.04
N GLU A 50 -15.23 16.26 2.78
CA GLU A 50 -15.72 17.28 1.86
C GLU A 50 -15.38 18.71 2.30
N ASP A 51 -15.34 18.97 3.60
CA ASP A 51 -14.97 20.28 4.19
C ASP A 51 -13.53 20.65 3.87
N MET A 52 -12.63 19.69 3.83
CA MET A 52 -11.22 19.87 3.49
C MET A 52 -10.96 19.78 1.98
N CYS A 53 -11.81 19.07 1.23
CA CYS A 53 -11.66 18.90 -0.21
C CYS A 53 -11.79 20.23 -0.96
N ARG A 54 -10.82 20.56 -1.81
CA ARG A 54 -10.83 21.78 -2.66
C ARG A 54 -11.22 21.51 -4.12
N GLY A 55 -11.62 20.29 -4.44
CA GLY A 55 -12.03 19.92 -5.80
C GLY A 55 -10.96 20.06 -6.87
N CYS A 56 -9.68 20.04 -6.49
CA CYS A 56 -8.55 20.27 -7.40
C CYS A 56 -8.31 19.12 -8.38
N ARG A 57 -8.99 18.00 -8.24
CA ARG A 57 -8.96 16.79 -9.11
C ARG A 57 -7.57 16.12 -9.22
N ARG A 58 -6.59 16.51 -8.39
CA ARG A 58 -5.25 15.92 -8.43
C ARG A 58 -5.28 14.42 -8.09
N CYS A 59 -6.03 14.02 -7.06
CA CYS A 59 -6.24 12.63 -6.70
C CYS A 59 -6.84 11.78 -7.82
N MET A 60 -7.74 12.36 -8.63
CA MET A 60 -8.35 11.70 -9.78
C MET A 60 -7.32 11.37 -10.86
N ARG A 61 -6.35 12.25 -11.11
CA ARG A 61 -5.27 12.03 -12.10
C ARG A 61 -4.33 10.89 -11.70
N GLU A 62 -4.15 10.69 -10.40
CA GLU A 62 -3.30 9.62 -9.85
C GLU A 62 -4.04 8.28 -9.73
N CYS A 63 -5.35 8.26 -9.96
CA CYS A 63 -6.15 7.05 -9.81
C CYS A 63 -6.13 6.19 -11.08
N ALA A 64 -5.37 5.09 -11.06
CA ALA A 64 -5.26 4.18 -12.19
C ALA A 64 -6.54 3.36 -12.47
N ASN A 65 -7.51 3.37 -11.54
CA ASN A 65 -8.71 2.54 -11.63
C ASN A 65 -9.99 3.36 -11.81
N ASN A 66 -9.88 4.67 -12.04
CA ASN A 66 -11.02 5.59 -12.13
C ASN A 66 -11.96 5.51 -10.90
N GLY A 67 -11.41 5.20 -9.72
CA GLY A 67 -12.15 5.04 -8.47
C GLY A 67 -12.49 6.37 -7.78
N LEU A 68 -12.49 7.49 -8.52
CA LEU A 68 -12.80 8.82 -8.00
C LEU A 68 -13.72 9.55 -8.97
N LEU A 69 -14.78 10.11 -8.44
CA LEU A 69 -15.76 10.92 -9.17
C LEU A 69 -15.65 12.38 -8.73
N PHE A 70 -15.84 13.28 -9.66
CA PHE A 70 -15.98 14.70 -9.36
C PHE A 70 -17.43 15.11 -9.49
N ASP A 71 -17.95 15.67 -8.44
CA ASP A 71 -19.29 16.24 -8.42
C ASP A 71 -19.24 17.68 -8.91
N GLU A 72 -19.97 17.97 -9.99
CA GLU A 72 -20.00 19.30 -10.60
C GLU A 72 -20.87 20.29 -9.82
N GLU A 73 -21.79 19.83 -8.96
CA GLU A 73 -22.63 20.71 -8.16
C GLU A 73 -21.89 21.16 -6.90
N THR A 74 -21.37 20.21 -6.12
CA THR A 74 -20.64 20.50 -4.87
C THR A 74 -19.20 20.92 -5.10
N LYS A 75 -18.65 20.68 -6.32
CA LYS A 75 -17.22 20.87 -6.66
C LYS A 75 -16.29 20.05 -5.77
N LYS A 76 -16.75 18.88 -5.32
CA LYS A 76 -16.01 17.97 -4.44
C LYS A 76 -15.69 16.66 -5.14
N MET A 77 -14.75 15.94 -4.56
CA MET A 77 -14.39 14.58 -4.99
C MET A 77 -15.11 13.56 -4.13
N HIS A 78 -15.52 12.46 -4.75
CA HIS A 78 -16.13 11.30 -4.06
C HIS A 78 -15.44 10.01 -4.48
N ILE A 79 -15.50 9.00 -3.62
CA ILE A 79 -15.00 7.66 -3.93
C ILE A 79 -16.06 6.89 -4.72
N ASP A 80 -15.69 6.37 -5.87
CA ASP A 80 -16.49 5.37 -6.57
C ASP A 80 -16.19 3.98 -5.97
N GLY A 81 -17.11 3.53 -5.14
CA GLY A 81 -16.99 2.26 -4.43
C GLY A 81 -16.85 1.04 -5.35
N ALA A 82 -17.37 1.10 -6.56
CA ALA A 82 -17.31 0.00 -7.52
C ALA A 82 -15.89 -0.13 -8.14
N ASN A 83 -15.26 1.00 -8.42
CA ASN A 83 -13.97 1.04 -9.11
C ASN A 83 -12.78 1.25 -8.15
N CYS A 84 -13.02 1.74 -6.93
CA CYS A 84 -11.95 1.97 -5.96
C CYS A 84 -11.38 0.64 -5.45
N VAL A 85 -10.08 0.45 -5.65
CA VAL A 85 -9.33 -0.72 -5.18
C VAL A 85 -8.61 -0.49 -3.85
N GLY A 86 -8.84 0.63 -3.15
CA GLY A 86 -8.25 0.91 -1.85
C GLY A 86 -6.71 1.06 -1.86
N CYS A 87 -6.08 1.41 -2.98
CA CYS A 87 -4.62 1.46 -3.09
C CYS A 87 -3.95 2.66 -2.37
N GLY A 88 -4.73 3.66 -1.93
CA GLY A 88 -4.23 4.81 -1.19
C GLY A 88 -3.46 5.88 -1.98
N ARG A 89 -3.25 5.74 -3.30
CA ARG A 89 -2.52 6.74 -4.10
C ARG A 89 -3.13 8.15 -4.00
N CYS A 90 -4.46 8.23 -3.92
CA CYS A 90 -5.18 9.49 -3.78
C CYS A 90 -4.83 10.23 -2.48
N ILE A 91 -4.50 9.51 -1.41
CA ILE A 91 -4.09 10.08 -0.12
C ILE A 91 -2.78 10.84 -0.30
N GLY A 92 -1.75 10.18 -0.84
CA GLY A 92 -0.46 10.82 -1.09
C GLY A 92 -0.51 11.96 -2.13
N ALA A 93 -1.54 11.98 -2.99
CA ALA A 93 -1.75 13.04 -3.97
C ALA A 93 -2.48 14.26 -3.40
N CYS A 94 -3.13 14.14 -2.24
CA CYS A 94 -3.91 15.21 -1.64
C CYS A 94 -3.03 16.16 -0.85
N ASN A 95 -2.89 17.42 -1.29
CA ASN A 95 -2.14 18.43 -0.57
C ASN A 95 -2.94 19.09 0.57
N PHE A 96 -4.18 18.67 0.77
CA PHE A 96 -5.11 19.27 1.73
C PHE A 96 -5.50 18.29 2.84
N ASP A 97 -4.86 17.12 2.87
CA ASP A 97 -5.13 16.03 3.82
C ASP A 97 -6.62 15.66 3.90
N ALA A 98 -7.35 15.90 2.79
CA ALA A 98 -8.79 15.66 2.72
C ALA A 98 -9.14 14.18 2.46
N ILE A 99 -8.17 13.29 2.34
CA ILE A 99 -8.40 11.87 2.02
C ILE A 99 -7.63 11.03 3.01
N GLU A 100 -8.34 10.16 3.71
CA GLU A 100 -7.73 9.24 4.66
C GLU A 100 -8.41 7.87 4.66
N PHE A 101 -7.80 6.88 5.31
CA PHE A 101 -8.46 5.63 5.66
C PHE A 101 -9.02 5.75 7.07
N GLU A 102 -10.32 5.81 7.24
CA GLU A 102 -10.97 5.82 8.56
C GLU A 102 -10.77 4.49 9.32
N ASN A 103 -10.71 3.41 8.59
CA ASN A 103 -10.51 2.08 9.14
C ASN A 103 -9.23 1.48 8.57
N TRP A 104 -8.09 1.90 9.09
CA TRP A 104 -6.90 1.06 8.98
C TRP A 104 -7.27 -0.31 9.57
N ALA A 105 -7.18 -1.36 8.75
CA ALA A 105 -7.29 -2.72 9.25
C ALA A 105 -6.48 -2.78 10.51
N ALA A 106 -7.10 -3.19 11.61
CA ALA A 106 -6.37 -3.27 12.86
C ALA A 106 -5.03 -3.92 12.53
N THR A 107 -3.94 -3.32 12.95
CA THR A 107 -2.56 -3.75 12.62
C THR A 107 -2.40 -5.26 12.71
N LYS A 108 -3.16 -5.87 13.62
CA LYS A 108 -3.24 -7.31 13.80
C LYS A 108 -3.81 -8.02 12.56
N ASP A 109 -4.89 -7.54 11.98
CA ASP A 109 -5.53 -8.20 10.84
C ASP A 109 -4.67 -8.11 9.59
N LEU A 110 -4.03 -6.95 9.36
CA LEU A 110 -3.08 -6.78 8.28
C LEU A 110 -1.90 -7.75 8.40
N ASN A 111 -1.34 -7.88 9.60
CA ASN A 111 -0.23 -8.79 9.87
C ASN A 111 -0.62 -10.25 9.66
N CYS A 112 -1.81 -10.65 10.13
CA CYS A 112 -2.33 -12.00 9.92
C CYS A 112 -2.52 -12.30 8.43
N ARG A 113 -3.17 -11.39 7.69
CA ARG A 113 -3.40 -11.54 6.25
C ARG A 113 -2.09 -11.63 5.46
N MET A 114 -1.10 -10.78 5.78
CA MET A 114 0.22 -10.89 5.15
C MET A 114 0.89 -12.23 5.40
N ALA A 115 0.78 -12.76 6.61
CA ALA A 115 1.33 -14.07 6.95
C ALA A 115 0.60 -15.20 6.20
N GLU A 116 -0.72 -15.15 6.10
CA GLU A 116 -1.55 -16.09 5.34
C GLU A 116 -1.21 -16.10 3.86
N TYR A 117 -1.09 -14.90 3.25
CA TYR A 117 -0.69 -14.77 1.85
C TYR A 117 0.74 -15.28 1.62
N THR A 118 1.65 -14.99 2.55
CA THR A 118 3.02 -15.54 2.49
C THR A 118 2.99 -17.06 2.55
N LYS A 119 2.24 -17.62 3.51
CA LYS A 119 2.08 -19.07 3.63
C LYS A 119 1.55 -19.68 2.33
N ALA A 120 0.52 -19.09 1.73
CA ALA A 120 -0.03 -19.57 0.46
C ALA A 120 0.98 -19.57 -0.70
N VAL A 121 1.97 -18.67 -0.66
CA VAL A 121 3.03 -18.62 -1.68
C VAL A 121 4.09 -19.69 -1.45
N VAL A 122 4.50 -19.91 -0.20
CA VAL A 122 5.65 -20.79 0.12
C VAL A 122 5.25 -22.21 0.47
N ASP A 123 3.98 -22.45 0.82
CA ASP A 123 3.49 -23.76 1.27
C ASP A 123 3.65 -24.83 0.18
N GLY A 124 4.04 -26.01 0.59
CA GLY A 124 4.21 -27.16 -0.29
C GLY A 124 5.43 -27.12 -1.21
N ARG A 125 6.35 -26.16 -1.02
CA ARG A 125 7.59 -26.08 -1.79
C ARG A 125 8.81 -25.76 -0.92
N PRO A 126 10.02 -26.22 -1.27
CA PRO A 126 11.25 -25.78 -0.62
C PRO A 126 11.39 -24.28 -0.74
N ASN A 127 11.70 -23.62 0.38
CA ASN A 127 11.88 -22.16 0.40
C ASN A 127 13.05 -21.75 1.28
N PHE A 128 13.67 -20.62 0.92
CA PHE A 128 14.77 -20.02 1.68
C PHE A 128 14.66 -18.50 1.63
N HIS A 129 14.93 -17.85 2.77
CA HIS A 129 14.75 -16.40 2.91
C HIS A 129 16.02 -15.75 3.42
N ILE A 130 16.49 -14.75 2.70
CA ILE A 130 17.64 -13.92 3.06
C ILE A 130 17.11 -12.52 3.39
N SER A 131 17.41 -12.02 4.58
CA SER A 131 17.09 -10.64 4.96
C SER A 131 18.37 -9.85 5.15
N LEU A 132 18.52 -8.80 4.38
CA LEU A 132 19.60 -7.83 4.52
C LEU A 132 19.18 -6.77 5.54
N VAL A 133 19.97 -6.63 6.61
CA VAL A 133 19.76 -5.66 7.67
C VAL A 133 20.88 -4.63 7.59
N VAL A 134 20.79 -3.77 6.57
CA VAL A 134 21.77 -2.71 6.27
C VAL A 134 21.01 -1.44 5.98
N ASP A 135 21.51 -0.29 6.40
CA ASP A 135 20.89 1.02 6.16
C ASP A 135 19.40 1.03 6.46
N VAL A 136 19.02 0.57 7.64
CA VAL A 136 17.63 0.35 8.03
C VAL A 136 16.88 1.67 8.12
N SER A 137 15.95 1.91 7.19
CA SER A 137 15.01 3.02 7.27
C SER A 137 13.98 2.76 8.37
N PRO A 138 13.61 3.77 9.19
CA PRO A 138 12.55 3.64 10.18
C PRO A 138 11.16 3.49 9.56
N ASN A 139 10.98 3.96 8.32
CA ASN A 139 9.70 4.02 7.63
C ASN A 139 9.66 3.12 6.40
N CYS A 140 8.45 2.74 5.99
CA CYS A 140 8.24 2.01 4.75
C CYS A 140 8.21 2.96 3.54
N ASP A 141 8.74 2.52 2.40
CA ASP A 141 8.66 3.28 1.15
C ASP A 141 7.25 3.30 0.53
N CYS A 142 6.31 2.51 1.07
CA CYS A 142 4.96 2.43 0.53
C CYS A 142 4.14 3.71 0.70
N PRO A 143 4.15 4.38 1.88
CA PRO A 143 3.50 5.67 2.07
C PRO A 143 4.43 6.86 1.84
N VAL A 144 5.73 6.63 1.64
CA VAL A 144 6.68 7.72 1.44
C VAL A 144 6.38 8.41 0.13
N SER A 145 6.03 9.68 0.23
CA SER A 145 5.93 10.57 -0.93
C SER A 145 7.25 10.55 -1.71
N TYR A 146 7.17 10.69 -3.01
CA TYR A 146 8.29 10.70 -3.97
C TYR A 146 9.51 11.55 -3.58
N THR A 147 9.42 12.37 -2.56
CA THR A 147 10.50 13.22 -2.06
C THR A 147 11.66 12.44 -1.42
N HIS A 148 11.42 11.25 -0.88
CA HIS A 148 12.47 10.43 -0.26
C HIS A 148 13.24 9.56 -1.27
N LEU A 149 12.61 9.15 -2.37
CA LEU A 149 13.29 8.41 -3.44
C LEU A 149 14.35 9.27 -4.15
N ARG A 150 14.12 10.60 -4.25
CA ARG A 150 15.11 11.53 -4.82
C ARG A 150 16.35 11.76 -3.93
N ALA A 151 16.24 11.57 -2.63
CA ALA A 151 17.37 11.77 -1.71
C ALA A 151 18.40 10.63 -1.79
N HIS A 152 17.99 9.43 -2.18
CA HIS A 152 18.89 8.28 -2.36
C HIS A 152 19.52 8.20 -3.76
N GLU A 153 18.95 8.85 -4.77
CA GLU A 153 19.49 8.89 -6.13
C GLU A 153 20.58 9.96 -6.32
N THR A 154 20.81 10.83 -5.35
CA THR A 154 21.78 11.93 -5.45
C THR A 154 23.10 11.70 -4.70
N THR A 155 23.34 10.50 -4.20
CA THR A 155 24.61 10.12 -3.56
C THR A 155 25.30 8.95 -4.25
N LEU A 156 25.51 9.10 -5.58
CA LEU A 156 26.54 8.37 -6.32
C LEU A 156 27.41 9.37 -7.06
#